data_01d119a16f57cb5f66bff3b0b94a216b
#
_entry.id   01d119a16f57cb5f66bff3b0b94a216b
#
_cell.length_a   1.000
_cell.length_b   1.000
_cell.length_c   1.000
_cell.angle_alpha   90.00
_cell.angle_beta   90.00
_cell.angle_gamma   90.00
#
_symmetry.space_group_name_H-M   'P 1'
#
loop_
_entity.id
_entity.type
_entity.pdbx_description
1 polymer ?
#
loop_
_entity_poly.entity_id
_entity_poly.type
_entity_poly.pdbx_seq_one_letter_code
_entity_poly.pdbx_strand_id
1 'polypeptide(L)' 'MDNKHTPQKRFIRLSEVLSRTGYGRATIYRKMEDRSFPRSVKLGGPLEDPNVFDSRAVAWIEDEVDQWIESRIEERDTI' A
#
# COMPACT_ATOMS: atom_id res chain seq x y z
N MET A 1 -9.25 -11.97 -25.55
CA MET A 1 -9.12 -11.59 -25.06
C MET A 1 -8.67 -11.06 -24.56
N ASP A 2 -8.66 -10.59 -24.48
CA ASP A 2 -8.26 -9.87 -24.00
C ASP A 2 -8.00 -9.85 -23.07
N ASN A 3 -7.92 -10.05 -22.64
CA ASN A 3 -7.65 -10.00 -21.68
C ASN A 3 -6.91 -9.34 -21.22
N LYS A 4 -6.80 -8.59 -21.55
CA LYS A 4 -6.14 -7.75 -21.12
C LYS A 4 -6.33 -7.64 -19.82
N HIS A 5 -5.54 -7.86 -19.21
CA HIS A 5 -5.65 -7.71 -17.82
C HIS A 5 -5.47 -6.27 -17.50
N THR A 6 -6.52 -5.68 -17.15
CA THR A 6 -6.45 -4.30 -16.74
C THR A 6 -6.36 -4.30 -15.22
N PRO A 7 -5.31 -3.76 -14.67
CA PRO A 7 -5.19 -3.74 -13.22
C PRO A 7 -6.35 -2.96 -12.62
N GLN A 8 -6.97 -3.53 -11.62
CA GLN A 8 -8.03 -2.84 -10.97
C GLN A 8 -7.46 -2.06 -9.83
N LYS A 9 -7.85 -0.80 -9.74
CA LYS A 9 -7.40 0.03 -8.64
C LYS A 9 -8.19 -0.35 -7.44
N ARG A 10 -7.57 -1.01 -6.52
CA ARG A 10 -8.22 -1.47 -5.34
C ARG A 10 -7.43 -1.04 -4.14
N PHE A 11 -8.12 -0.55 -3.11
CA PHE A 11 -7.47 -0.15 -1.88
C PHE A 11 -7.42 -1.30 -0.91
N ILE A 12 -6.32 -1.42 -0.20
CA ILE A 12 -6.23 -2.36 0.91
C ILE A 12 -5.79 -1.57 2.14
N ARG A 13 -6.25 -2.01 3.28
CA ARG A 13 -5.98 -1.31 4.52
C ARG A 13 -4.70 -1.83 5.16
N LEU A 14 -4.26 -1.14 6.20
CA LEU A 14 -2.98 -1.47 6.84
C LEU A 14 -2.91 -2.94 7.27
N SER A 15 -3.98 -3.45 7.86
CA SER A 15 -3.93 -4.83 8.33
C SER A 15 -3.61 -5.79 7.18
N GLU A 16 -4.15 -5.51 6.00
CA GLU A 16 -3.88 -6.36 4.85
C GLU A 16 -2.43 -6.17 4.39
N VAL A 17 -1.92 -4.96 4.43
CA VAL A 17 -0.54 -4.70 4.05
C VAL A 17 0.40 -5.46 4.98
N LEU A 18 0.13 -5.42 6.27
CA LEU A 18 0.97 -6.13 7.22
C LEU A 18 0.92 -7.63 6.98
N SER A 19 -0.28 -8.12 6.68
CA SER A 19 -0.44 -9.54 6.42
C SER A 19 0.33 -9.96 5.18
N ARG A 20 0.30 -9.17 4.13
CA ARG A 20 0.95 -9.53 2.88
C ARG A 20 2.47 -9.42 2.95
N THR A 21 2.97 -8.47 3.72
CA THR A 21 4.41 -8.23 3.75
C THR A 21 5.10 -8.89 4.93
N GLY A 22 4.36 -9.18 5.98
CA GLY A 22 4.98 -9.69 7.18
C GLY A 22 5.65 -8.63 8.03
N TYR A 23 5.58 -7.38 7.63
CA TYR A 23 6.19 -6.31 8.40
C TYR A 23 5.25 -5.84 9.48
N GLY A 24 5.80 -5.19 10.48
CA GLY A 24 5.00 -4.52 11.47
C GLY A 24 4.68 -3.11 11.04
N ARG A 25 3.80 -2.46 11.79
CA ARG A 25 3.33 -1.15 11.44
C ARG A 25 4.46 -0.12 11.36
N ALA A 26 5.31 -0.08 12.37
CA ALA A 26 6.38 0.90 12.40
C ALA A 26 7.33 0.74 11.22
N THR A 27 7.57 -0.50 10.83
CA THR A 27 8.45 -0.76 9.70
C THR A 27 7.84 -0.24 8.40
N ILE A 28 6.54 -0.44 8.21
CA ILE A 28 5.89 0.04 7.00
C ILE A 28 6.00 1.57 6.93
N TYR A 29 5.72 2.26 8.04
CA TYR A 29 5.75 3.71 8.00
C TYR A 29 7.17 4.24 7.80
N ARG A 30 8.17 3.59 8.37
CA ARG A 30 9.54 4.00 8.16
C ARG A 30 9.94 3.80 6.71
N LYS A 31 9.52 2.70 6.10
CA LYS A 31 9.86 2.43 4.72
C LYS A 31 9.14 3.36 3.76
N MET A 32 7.96 3.82 4.14
CA MET A 32 7.29 4.82 3.33
C MET A 32 8.08 6.12 3.34
N GLU A 33 8.61 6.49 4.50
CA GLU A 33 9.37 7.70 4.58
C GLU A 33 10.64 7.67 3.78
N ASP A 34 11.33 6.56 3.76
CA ASP A 34 12.56 6.48 3.00
C ASP A 34 12.30 6.05 1.56
N ARG A 35 11.03 5.93 1.19
CA ARG A 35 10.62 5.64 -0.17
C ARG A 35 10.94 4.24 -0.65
N SER A 36 11.15 3.33 0.26
CA SER A 36 11.41 1.94 -0.13
C SER A 36 10.13 1.11 -0.11
N PHE A 37 8.99 1.73 0.19
CA PHE A 37 7.71 1.03 0.15
C PHE A 37 6.67 2.01 -0.37
N PRO A 38 5.65 1.55 -1.08
CA PRO A 38 4.63 2.44 -1.63
C PRO A 38 3.94 3.26 -0.56
N ARG A 39 3.63 4.47 -0.90
CA ARG A 39 3.03 5.39 0.06
C ARG A 39 1.54 5.18 0.12
N SER A 40 0.99 5.43 1.29
CA SER A 40 -0.43 5.28 1.47
C SER A 40 -1.20 6.45 0.87
N VAL A 41 -2.48 6.23 0.67
CA VAL A 41 -3.39 7.21 0.13
C VAL A 41 -4.36 7.56 1.23
N LYS A 42 -4.64 8.83 1.43
CA LYS A 42 -5.63 9.23 2.41
C LYS A 42 -7.00 9.04 1.83
N LEU A 43 -7.84 8.34 2.54
CA LEU A 43 -9.17 8.05 2.06
C LEU A 43 -10.17 9.12 2.44
N GLY A 44 -9.98 9.79 3.53
CA GLY A 44 -10.93 10.76 4.02
C GLY A 44 -10.73 12.11 3.43
N GLY A 45 -11.79 12.74 3.07
CA GLY A 45 -11.75 14.10 2.62
C GLY A 45 -11.44 14.99 3.78
N PRO A 46 -10.68 15.94 3.57
CA PRO A 46 -10.21 16.73 4.66
C PRO A 46 -11.27 17.55 5.25
N LEU A 47 -12.19 17.69 4.65
CA LEU A 47 -12.84 18.65 5.07
C LEU A 47 -14.15 18.67 5.23
N GLU A 48 -14.75 17.68 5.04
CA GLU A 48 -16.07 17.70 5.21
C GLU A 48 -16.40 17.96 6.59
N ASP A 49 -15.79 17.53 7.56
CA ASP A 49 -16.16 17.66 8.92
C ASP A 49 -14.90 17.50 9.72
N PRO A 50 -14.34 18.56 10.19
CA PRO A 50 -13.11 18.48 10.97
C PRO A 50 -13.24 17.61 12.19
N ASN A 51 -14.45 17.47 12.71
CA ASN A 51 -14.59 16.64 13.89
C ASN A 51 -14.57 15.19 13.58
N VAL A 52 -14.67 14.84 12.33
CA VAL A 52 -14.69 13.46 11.95
C VAL A 52 -13.39 13.08 11.28
N PHE A 53 -12.44 13.96 11.26
CA PHE A 53 -11.18 13.67 10.61
C PHE A 53 -10.56 12.45 11.24
N ASP A 54 -10.24 11.47 10.45
CA ASP A 54 -9.62 10.27 10.92
C ASP A 54 -8.30 10.13 10.19
N SER A 55 -7.23 10.48 10.86
CA SER A 55 -5.92 10.41 10.24
C SER A 55 -5.51 8.97 9.96
N ARG A 56 -6.26 8.00 10.49
CA ARG A 56 -5.94 6.62 10.23
C ARG A 56 -6.68 6.08 9.01
N ALA A 57 -7.51 6.92 8.40
CA ALA A 57 -8.24 6.46 7.21
C ALA A 57 -7.32 6.53 6.01
N VAL A 58 -6.39 5.62 5.95
CA VAL A 58 -5.45 5.52 4.84
C VAL A 58 -5.49 4.12 4.29
N ALA A 59 -5.07 3.99 3.07
CA ALA A 59 -5.02 2.68 2.42
C ALA A 59 -3.89 2.68 1.42
N TRP A 60 -3.61 1.54 0.87
CA TRP A 60 -2.57 1.40 -0.14
C TRP A 60 -3.23 0.84 -1.39
N ILE A 61 -2.65 1.14 -2.53
CA ILE A 61 -3.15 0.60 -3.79
C ILE A 61 -2.63 -0.81 -3.91
N GLU A 62 -3.53 -1.75 -4.03
CA GLU A 62 -3.17 -3.17 -4.01
C GLU A 62 -2.11 -3.52 -5.04
N ASP A 63 -2.26 -3.00 -6.25
CA ASP A 63 -1.30 -3.29 -7.29
C ASP A 63 0.09 -2.82 -6.92
N GLU A 64 0.21 -1.68 -6.27
CA GLU A 64 1.53 -1.18 -5.89
C GLU A 64 2.19 -2.07 -4.86
N VAL A 65 1.41 -2.55 -3.92
CA VAL A 65 1.94 -3.45 -2.90
C VAL A 65 2.36 -4.77 -3.55
N ASP A 66 1.55 -5.29 -4.46
CA ASP A 66 1.88 -6.53 -5.13
C ASP A 66 3.13 -6.38 -5.99
N GLN A 67 3.28 -5.26 -6.68
CA GLN A 67 4.45 -5.03 -7.49
C GLN A 67 5.70 -4.89 -6.61
N TRP A 68 5.54 -4.28 -5.45
CA TRP A 68 6.66 -4.17 -4.53
C TRP A 68 7.11 -5.55 -4.07
N ILE A 69 6.15 -6.42 -3.76
CA ILE A 69 6.49 -7.78 -3.33
C ILE A 69 7.19 -8.51 -4.46
N GLU A 70 6.70 -8.36 -5.69
CA GLU A 70 7.33 -9.00 -6.84
C GLU A 70 8.75 -8.51 -7.01
N SER A 71 8.99 -7.24 -6.80
CA SER A 71 10.34 -6.69 -6.96
C SER A 71 11.29 -7.27 -5.93
N ARG A 72 10.78 -7.55 -4.73
CA ARG A 72 11.63 -8.16 -3.72
C ARG A 72 11.98 -9.59 -4.10
N ILE A 73 11.01 -10.31 -4.68
CA ILE A 73 11.26 -11.66 -5.10
C ILE A 73 12.26 -11.69 -6.26
N GLU A 74 12.10 -10.76 -7.20
CA GLU A 74 13.01 -10.69 -8.32
C GLU A 74 14.42 -10.37 -7.88
N GLU A 75 14.55 -9.50 -6.89
CA GLU A 75 15.86 -9.16 -6.42
C GLU A 75 16.55 -10.36 -5.81
N ARG A 76 15.82 -11.18 -5.10
CA ARG A 76 16.39 -12.40 -4.54
C ARG A 76 16.87 -13.32 -5.68
N ASP A 77 16.06 -13.41 -6.73
CA ASP A 77 16.35 -14.35 -7.79
C ASP A 77 17.46 -13.93 -8.73
N THR A 78 17.88 -12.69 -8.67
CA THR A 78 18.93 -12.23 -9.56
C THR A 78 20.32 -12.33 -8.94
N ILE A 79 20.44 -12.79 -7.73
CA ILE A 79 21.74 -12.91 -7.11
C ILE A 79 22.49 -14.19 -7.54
#